data_7147c03adf2b03f28628e2353df54f95
#
_entry.id   7147c03adf2b03f28628e2353df54f95
#
_cell.length_a   1.000
_cell.length_b   1.000
_cell.length_c   1.000
_cell.angle_alpha   90.00
_cell.angle_beta   90.00
_cell.angle_gamma   90.00
#
_symmetry.space_group_name_H-M   'P 1'
#
loop_
_entity.id
_entity.type
_entity.pdbx_description
1 polymer ?
#
loop_
_entity_poly.entity_id
_entity_poly.type
_entity_poly.pdbx_seq_one_letter_code
_entity_poly.pdbx_strand_id
1 'polypeptide(L)'
;SKNYVRVQRAYLDETTSALAFSEVRDSLYFDTLTVFVEEFQEGVFKRRIPLKRVDGNIIGIPKDTGFFYDDENILYELDADINPSQYATDWVYKITVENPATGNVTTASTASLGNIQPKSPISPSGGSIYVYNTSNHVVPVNFQEGKHARAYRVSMDIRIEEYKKDNPTQKEIKELEWVLVSSGTTESLGGFRDGSYKVQSRGFFALLKNQLSVDPTVERRLVDYDFTFYGISDDFNTFLAVLEPSNGIVQKKPEFTNVQNGLGIFTSRNITKFENLRFNTTTLPQIQTSELTEDLGFVP
;
A
#
# COMPACT_ATOMS: atom_id res chain seq x y z
N SER A 1 16.11 0.80 4.50
CA SER A 1 14.70 1.17 4.70
C SER A 1 14.24 0.71 6.07
N LYS A 2 13.36 1.51 6.71
CA LYS A 2 12.79 1.14 8.01
C LYS A 2 11.47 0.41 7.79
N ASN A 3 11.33 -0.74 8.44
CA ASN A 3 10.10 -1.51 8.48
C ASN A 3 9.60 -1.61 9.92
N TYR A 4 8.29 -1.72 10.11
CA TYR A 4 7.69 -1.72 11.43
C TYR A 4 6.75 -2.90 11.61
N VAL A 5 6.79 -3.51 12.78
CA VAL A 5 5.89 -4.59 13.20
C VAL A 5 5.11 -4.11 14.39
N ARG A 6 3.79 -4.28 14.35
CA ARG A 6 2.90 -4.05 15.48
C ARG A 6 2.63 -5.37 16.18
N VAL A 7 2.87 -5.40 17.48
CA VAL A 7 2.55 -6.53 18.35
C VAL A 7 1.62 -6.05 19.44
N GLN A 8 0.43 -6.64 19.51
CA GLN A 8 -0.59 -6.28 20.48
C GLN A 8 -1.09 -7.52 21.23
N ARG A 9 -1.69 -7.30 22.40
CA ARG A 9 -2.43 -8.35 23.08
C ARG A 9 -3.72 -8.63 22.34
N ALA A 10 -4.05 -9.92 22.18
CA ALA A 10 -5.42 -10.32 21.90
C ALA A 10 -6.11 -10.49 23.25
N TYR A 11 -7.20 -9.81 23.45
CA TYR A 11 -8.01 -9.94 24.65
C TYR A 11 -9.44 -10.34 24.28
N LEU A 12 -9.93 -11.35 24.94
CA LEU A 12 -11.34 -11.74 24.99
C LEU A 12 -11.64 -11.95 26.47
N ASP A 13 -12.54 -11.16 26.99
CA ASP A 13 -13.09 -11.34 28.33
C ASP A 13 -14.62 -11.45 28.20
N GLU A 14 -15.19 -12.54 28.75
CA GLU A 14 -16.62 -12.78 28.72
C GLU A 14 -17.40 -11.83 29.65
N THR A 15 -16.73 -11.17 30.57
CA THR A 15 -17.34 -10.38 31.65
C THR A 15 -17.21 -8.87 31.46
N THR A 16 -16.25 -8.40 30.69
CA THR A 16 -15.95 -6.96 30.52
C THR A 16 -16.17 -6.51 29.09
N SER A 17 -16.74 -5.32 28.92
CA SER A 17 -16.93 -4.72 27.59
C SER A 17 -15.60 -4.59 26.84
N ALA A 18 -15.52 -5.14 25.64
CA ALA A 18 -14.35 -5.01 24.75
C ALA A 18 -13.98 -3.52 24.53
N LEU A 19 -14.96 -2.64 24.56
CA LEU A 19 -14.75 -1.19 24.44
C LEU A 19 -13.98 -0.62 25.64
N ALA A 20 -14.32 -1.03 26.87
CA ALA A 20 -13.63 -0.57 28.07
C ALA A 20 -12.16 -1.03 28.10
N PHE A 21 -11.86 -2.24 27.57
CA PHE A 21 -10.49 -2.71 27.44
C PHE A 21 -9.72 -1.96 26.34
N SER A 22 -10.40 -1.54 25.27
CA SER A 22 -9.73 -0.89 24.14
C SER A 22 -9.13 0.48 24.48
N GLU A 23 -9.60 1.12 25.54
CA GLU A 23 -9.12 2.42 26.04
C GLU A 23 -7.94 2.31 27.03
N VAL A 24 -7.59 1.08 27.42
CA VAL A 24 -6.54 0.84 28.45
C VAL A 24 -5.25 0.36 27.77
N ARG A 25 -4.16 1.09 28.00
CA ARG A 25 -2.82 0.78 27.46
C ARG A 25 -2.40 -0.67 27.70
N ASP A 26 -2.51 -1.14 28.92
CA ASP A 26 -2.03 -2.46 29.35
C ASP A 26 -2.88 -3.62 28.81
N SER A 27 -4.07 -3.32 28.30
CA SER A 27 -4.89 -4.27 27.54
C SER A 27 -4.39 -4.44 26.12
N LEU A 28 -3.75 -3.44 25.56
CA LEU A 28 -3.29 -3.44 24.15
C LEU A 28 -1.81 -3.81 24.02
N TYR A 29 -0.98 -3.37 24.95
CA TYR A 29 0.47 -3.49 24.81
C TYR A 29 1.11 -4.32 25.93
N PHE A 30 2.21 -4.94 25.57
CA PHE A 30 3.08 -5.60 26.54
C PHE A 30 4.17 -4.61 26.99
N ASP A 31 4.57 -4.70 28.24
CA ASP A 31 5.63 -3.83 28.78
C ASP A 31 7.00 -4.21 28.21
N THR A 32 7.27 -5.49 28.14
CA THR A 32 8.55 -6.04 27.67
C THR A 32 8.32 -7.21 26.74
N LEU A 33 8.84 -7.09 25.52
CA LEU A 33 8.95 -8.20 24.57
C LEU A 33 10.34 -8.22 23.98
N THR A 34 10.87 -9.39 23.71
CA THR A 34 12.02 -9.56 22.83
C THR A 34 11.52 -9.88 21.43
N VAL A 35 11.80 -9.01 20.48
CA VAL A 35 11.37 -9.17 19.09
C VAL A 35 12.59 -9.15 18.18
N PHE A 36 12.72 -10.16 17.33
CA PHE A 36 13.78 -10.22 16.34
C PHE A 36 13.30 -10.89 15.05
N VAL A 37 14.01 -10.58 13.97
CA VAL A 37 13.82 -11.20 12.66
C VAL A 37 15.09 -11.99 12.31
N GLU A 38 14.90 -13.21 11.86
CA GLU A 38 15.96 -14.06 11.30
C GLU A 38 15.82 -14.07 9.77
N GLU A 39 16.95 -13.91 9.11
CA GLU A 39 17.09 -13.86 7.65
C GLU A 39 17.70 -15.18 7.17
N PHE A 40 17.05 -15.78 6.18
CA PHE A 40 17.51 -17.01 5.54
C PHE A 40 17.63 -16.79 4.03
N GLN A 41 18.70 -17.30 3.44
CA GLN A 41 18.90 -17.38 2.01
C GLN A 41 19.00 -18.84 1.60
N GLU A 42 18.16 -19.30 0.68
CA GLU A 42 18.10 -20.71 0.25
C GLU A 42 18.02 -21.68 1.45
N GLY A 43 17.26 -21.33 2.49
CA GLY A 43 17.13 -22.10 3.72
C GLY A 43 18.31 -22.01 4.68
N VAL A 44 19.40 -21.30 4.32
CA VAL A 44 20.58 -21.13 5.16
C VAL A 44 20.45 -19.86 5.99
N PHE A 45 20.55 -19.98 7.31
CA PHE A 45 20.59 -18.84 8.23
C PHE A 45 21.73 -17.88 7.88
N LYS A 46 21.44 -16.59 7.84
CA LYS A 46 22.41 -15.52 7.56
C LYS A 46 22.67 -14.66 8.78
N ARG A 47 21.61 -14.11 9.37
CA ARG A 47 21.74 -13.22 10.54
C ARG A 47 20.43 -13.15 11.31
N ARG A 48 20.55 -12.67 12.56
CA ARG A 48 19.42 -12.28 13.40
C ARG A 48 19.49 -10.78 13.63
N ILE A 49 18.36 -10.11 13.47
CA ILE A 49 18.22 -8.66 13.57
C ILE A 49 17.24 -8.37 14.71
N PRO A 50 17.71 -7.81 15.84
CA PRO A 50 16.80 -7.39 16.90
C PRO A 50 15.99 -6.17 16.45
N LEU A 51 14.69 -6.15 16.80
CA LEU A 51 13.84 -5.01 16.55
C LEU A 51 13.81 -4.09 17.78
N LYS A 52 13.83 -2.79 17.52
CA LYS A 52 13.78 -1.76 18.54
C LYS A 52 12.33 -1.35 18.81
N ARG A 53 11.91 -1.36 20.08
CA ARG A 53 10.63 -0.80 20.49
C ARG A 53 10.66 0.72 20.33
N VAL A 54 9.69 1.27 19.62
CA VAL A 54 9.52 2.71 19.35
C VAL A 54 8.06 3.12 19.50
N ASP A 55 7.82 4.41 19.74
CA ASP A 55 6.48 4.97 19.69
C ASP A 55 6.25 5.62 18.32
N GLY A 56 5.28 5.09 17.58
CA GLY A 56 4.89 5.58 16.26
C GLY A 56 4.44 7.04 16.28
N ASN A 57 3.76 7.48 17.35
CA ASN A 57 3.32 8.88 17.49
C ASN A 57 4.51 9.86 17.49
N ILE A 58 5.65 9.44 18.03
CA ILE A 58 6.87 10.26 18.09
C ILE A 58 7.62 10.25 16.75
N ILE A 59 7.59 9.13 16.02
CA ILE A 59 8.37 8.98 14.78
C ILE A 59 7.59 9.31 13.49
N GLY A 60 6.41 9.94 13.62
CA GLY A 60 5.61 10.36 12.47
C GLY A 60 4.73 9.27 11.87
N ILE A 61 4.45 8.21 12.62
CA ILE A 61 3.49 7.15 12.30
C ILE A 61 2.42 7.13 13.40
N PRO A 62 1.57 8.17 13.47
CA PRO A 62 0.57 8.24 14.53
C PRO A 62 -0.48 7.14 14.36
N LYS A 63 -1.12 6.79 15.46
CA LYS A 63 -2.32 5.98 15.45
C LYS A 63 -3.51 6.88 15.15
N ASP A 64 -4.48 6.36 14.40
CA ASP A 64 -5.74 7.06 14.19
C ASP A 64 -6.46 7.27 15.52
N THR A 65 -7.02 8.46 15.72
CA THR A 65 -7.84 8.78 16.89
C THR A 65 -9.17 8.01 16.82
N GLY A 66 -9.65 7.53 17.97
CA GLY A 66 -10.89 6.77 18.00
C GLY A 66 -11.15 6.11 19.35
N PHE A 67 -11.87 5.00 19.35
CA PHE A 67 -12.24 4.25 20.56
C PHE A 67 -11.08 3.45 21.18
N PHE A 68 -9.94 3.36 20.51
CA PHE A 68 -8.78 2.64 21.04
C PHE A 68 -7.79 3.62 21.65
N TYR A 69 -7.14 3.19 22.75
CA TYR A 69 -6.04 3.93 23.33
C TYR A 69 -5.04 4.41 22.26
N ASP A 70 -4.80 5.70 22.15
CA ASP A 70 -4.05 6.34 21.07
C ASP A 70 -2.89 7.25 21.57
N ASP A 71 -2.71 7.43 22.89
CA ASP A 71 -1.61 8.20 23.45
C ASP A 71 -0.23 7.62 23.05
N GLU A 72 -0.13 6.31 22.85
CA GLU A 72 1.06 5.62 22.34
C GLU A 72 0.69 4.71 21.16
N ASN A 73 1.57 4.65 20.17
CA ASN A 73 1.53 3.67 19.08
C ASN A 73 2.78 2.79 19.11
N ILE A 74 2.76 1.76 19.95
CA ILE A 74 3.93 0.90 20.14
C ILE A 74 4.18 0.02 18.92
N LEU A 75 5.34 0.24 18.32
CA LEU A 75 5.85 -0.48 17.16
C LEU A 75 7.24 -1.06 17.45
N TYR A 76 7.62 -2.07 16.68
CA TYR A 76 8.95 -2.66 16.67
C TYR A 76 9.62 -2.35 15.34
N GLU A 77 10.65 -1.51 15.37
CA GLU A 77 11.40 -1.04 14.20
C GLU A 77 12.43 -2.08 13.78
N LEU A 78 12.36 -2.51 12.54
CA LEU A 78 13.40 -3.26 11.84
C LEU A 78 14.20 -2.26 11.00
N ASP A 79 15.37 -1.88 11.50
CA ASP A 79 16.30 -0.99 10.80
C ASP A 79 17.33 -1.83 10.01
N ALA A 80 16.86 -2.40 8.92
CA ALA A 80 17.68 -3.19 8.02
C ALA A 80 17.09 -3.21 6.61
N ASP A 81 17.97 -3.36 5.62
CA ASP A 81 17.55 -3.61 4.26
C ASP A 81 17.04 -5.04 4.10
N ILE A 82 15.90 -5.15 3.45
CA ILE A 82 15.25 -6.41 3.08
C ILE A 82 15.74 -6.81 1.69
N ASN A 83 16.37 -7.98 1.60
CA ASN A 83 16.85 -8.52 0.34
C ASN A 83 15.66 -9.08 -0.47
N PRO A 84 15.44 -8.63 -1.72
CA PRO A 84 14.39 -9.18 -2.55
C PRO A 84 14.79 -10.55 -3.08
N SER A 85 13.84 -11.48 -3.14
CA SER A 85 14.03 -12.75 -3.83
C SER A 85 14.24 -12.54 -5.33
N GLN A 86 15.13 -13.34 -5.93
CA GLN A 86 15.48 -13.27 -7.33
C GLN A 86 15.27 -14.65 -7.99
N TYR A 87 15.47 -14.73 -9.31
CA TYR A 87 15.23 -15.97 -10.04
C TYR A 87 15.87 -17.20 -9.38
N ALA A 88 17.16 -17.12 -9.05
CA ALA A 88 17.93 -18.22 -8.48
C ALA A 88 18.14 -18.10 -6.96
N THR A 89 17.51 -17.13 -6.30
CA THR A 89 17.78 -16.87 -4.88
C THR A 89 16.51 -16.54 -4.15
N ASP A 90 16.19 -17.34 -3.13
CA ASP A 90 15.09 -17.10 -2.22
C ASP A 90 15.59 -16.51 -0.90
N TRP A 91 14.89 -15.46 -0.47
CA TRP A 91 15.04 -14.89 0.84
C TRP A 91 13.78 -15.09 1.66
N VAL A 92 13.93 -15.62 2.86
CA VAL A 92 12.85 -15.85 3.81
C VAL A 92 13.18 -15.13 5.11
N TYR A 93 12.20 -14.44 5.65
CA TYR A 93 12.28 -13.74 6.93
C TYR A 93 11.35 -14.39 7.93
N LYS A 94 11.89 -14.72 9.10
CA LYS A 94 11.14 -15.30 10.21
C LYS A 94 11.16 -14.34 11.39
N ILE A 95 10.00 -13.89 11.82
CA ILE A 95 9.87 -13.11 13.05
C ILE A 95 9.67 -14.04 14.24
N THR A 96 10.28 -13.67 15.35
CA THR A 96 10.06 -14.30 16.66
C THR A 96 9.77 -13.20 17.68
N VAL A 97 8.70 -13.40 18.43
CA VAL A 97 8.27 -12.55 19.54
C VAL A 97 8.28 -13.40 20.80
N GLU A 98 9.13 -13.05 21.75
CA GLU A 98 9.23 -13.71 23.04
C GLU A 98 8.70 -12.82 24.15
N ASN A 99 7.81 -13.37 24.97
CA ASN A 99 7.35 -12.71 26.18
C ASN A 99 8.09 -13.29 27.40
N PRO A 100 9.08 -12.56 27.95
CA PRO A 100 9.88 -13.07 29.07
C PRO A 100 9.05 -13.32 30.34
N ALA A 101 7.95 -12.59 30.52
CA ALA A 101 7.12 -12.72 31.71
C ALA A 101 6.28 -14.02 31.73
N THR A 102 5.93 -14.56 30.56
CA THR A 102 5.11 -15.76 30.44
C THR A 102 5.84 -16.95 29.84
N GLY A 103 6.99 -16.73 29.21
CA GLY A 103 7.71 -17.72 28.42
C GLY A 103 7.06 -18.04 27.06
N ASN A 104 6.01 -17.34 26.69
CA ASN A 104 5.34 -17.56 25.40
C ASN A 104 6.21 -17.09 24.24
N VAL A 105 6.25 -17.90 23.18
CA VAL A 105 6.95 -17.61 21.93
C VAL A 105 5.96 -17.68 20.78
N THR A 106 5.90 -16.59 20.02
CA THR A 106 5.08 -16.44 18.81
C THR A 106 5.99 -16.29 17.61
N THR A 107 5.70 -17.01 16.52
CA THR A 107 6.53 -16.95 15.30
C THR A 107 5.68 -16.84 14.04
N ALA A 108 6.26 -16.23 13.02
CA ALA A 108 5.72 -16.25 11.66
C ALA A 108 6.85 -16.14 10.64
N SER A 109 6.60 -16.54 9.41
CA SER A 109 7.59 -16.44 8.34
C SER A 109 6.96 -15.97 7.03
N THR A 110 7.74 -15.27 6.22
CA THR A 110 7.33 -14.83 4.88
C THR A 110 8.51 -14.90 3.92
N ALA A 111 8.25 -15.28 2.67
CA ALA A 111 9.23 -15.08 1.61
C ALA A 111 9.28 -13.59 1.22
N SER A 112 10.47 -13.06 1.00
CA SER A 112 10.61 -11.72 0.43
C SER A 112 10.18 -11.72 -1.03
N LEU A 113 9.42 -10.71 -1.43
CA LEU A 113 9.04 -10.55 -2.82
C LEU A 113 10.20 -10.09 -3.68
N GLY A 114 10.27 -10.60 -4.90
CA GLY A 114 11.14 -10.07 -5.94
C GLY A 114 10.69 -8.70 -6.40
N ASN A 115 11.61 -7.94 -6.98
CA ASN A 115 11.31 -6.62 -7.51
C ASN A 115 10.41 -6.72 -8.73
N ILE A 116 9.36 -5.91 -8.75
CA ILE A 116 8.57 -5.65 -9.94
C ILE A 116 9.42 -4.81 -10.89
N GLN A 117 9.44 -5.17 -12.19
CA GLN A 117 10.16 -4.39 -13.20
C GLN A 117 9.17 -3.73 -14.16
N PRO A 118 8.82 -2.46 -13.95
CA PRO A 118 7.92 -1.71 -14.82
C PRO A 118 8.48 -1.57 -16.24
N LYS A 119 7.59 -1.69 -17.26
CA LYS A 119 7.92 -1.59 -18.67
C LYS A 119 7.15 -0.47 -19.37
N SER A 120 5.86 -0.29 -19.03
CA SER A 120 5.02 0.80 -19.54
C SER A 120 3.86 1.12 -18.59
N PRO A 121 3.29 2.33 -18.62
CA PRO A 121 3.70 3.50 -19.40
C PRO A 121 4.99 4.15 -18.91
N ILE A 122 5.40 3.83 -17.68
CA ILE A 122 6.60 4.33 -17.01
C ILE A 122 7.56 3.16 -16.74
N SER A 123 8.84 3.38 -16.93
CA SER A 123 9.91 2.41 -16.67
C SER A 123 11.14 3.13 -16.07
N PRO A 124 12.14 2.40 -15.54
CA PRO A 124 13.40 3.00 -15.08
C PRO A 124 14.16 3.79 -16.15
N SER A 125 13.94 3.46 -17.43
CA SER A 125 14.54 4.16 -18.57
C SER A 125 13.74 5.40 -19.02
N GLY A 126 12.63 5.71 -18.35
CA GLY A 126 11.71 6.80 -18.66
C GLY A 126 10.37 6.32 -19.17
N GLY A 127 9.57 7.25 -19.64
CA GLY A 127 8.23 7.03 -20.15
C GLY A 127 7.32 8.21 -19.85
N SER A 128 6.11 8.18 -20.40
CA SER A 128 5.07 9.16 -20.11
C SER A 128 3.71 8.51 -20.34
N ILE A 129 2.75 8.93 -19.53
CA ILE A 129 1.37 8.50 -19.71
C ILE A 129 0.68 9.40 -20.74
N TYR A 130 0.01 8.77 -21.69
CA TYR A 130 -0.83 9.44 -22.67
C TYR A 130 -2.29 9.13 -22.37
N VAL A 131 -3.08 10.17 -22.15
CA VAL A 131 -4.51 10.05 -21.91
C VAL A 131 -5.30 10.81 -22.97
N TYR A 132 -6.30 10.15 -23.55
CA TYR A 132 -7.17 10.73 -24.57
C TYR A 132 -8.63 10.43 -24.22
N ASN A 133 -9.49 11.41 -24.41
CA ASN A 133 -10.93 11.25 -24.19
C ASN A 133 -11.62 10.55 -25.38
N THR A 134 -11.09 9.40 -25.75
CA THR A 134 -11.70 8.56 -26.79
C THR A 134 -12.01 7.19 -26.23
N SER A 135 -13.13 6.60 -26.68
CA SER A 135 -13.56 5.28 -26.19
C SER A 135 -12.60 4.14 -26.51
N ASN A 136 -11.72 4.31 -27.49
CA ASN A 136 -10.85 3.26 -27.98
C ASN A 136 -9.40 3.39 -27.49
N HIS A 137 -9.04 4.50 -26.86
CA HIS A 137 -7.68 4.68 -26.38
C HIS A 137 -7.47 3.95 -25.05
N VAL A 138 -6.42 3.15 -24.99
CA VAL A 138 -6.01 2.42 -23.80
C VAL A 138 -4.59 2.81 -23.38
N VAL A 139 -4.38 2.91 -22.08
CA VAL A 139 -3.06 3.01 -21.46
C VAL A 139 -2.57 1.59 -21.22
N PRO A 140 -1.48 1.15 -21.88
CA PRO A 140 -0.91 -0.15 -21.62
C PRO A 140 -0.10 -0.12 -20.31
N VAL A 141 -0.47 -0.97 -19.38
CA VAL A 141 0.27 -1.15 -18.11
C VAL A 141 0.97 -2.50 -18.19
N ASN A 142 2.27 -2.50 -18.44
CA ASN A 142 3.08 -3.70 -18.57
C ASN A 142 4.23 -3.67 -17.56
N PHE A 143 4.50 -4.81 -16.94
CA PHE A 143 5.59 -4.99 -16.00
C PHE A 143 6.02 -6.46 -15.96
N GLN A 144 7.23 -6.71 -15.52
CA GLN A 144 7.64 -8.07 -15.17
C GLN A 144 7.32 -8.32 -13.71
N GLU A 145 6.70 -9.46 -13.46
CA GLU A 145 6.24 -9.89 -12.13
C GLU A 145 7.42 -10.20 -11.21
N GLY A 146 7.31 -9.82 -9.94
CA GLY A 146 8.25 -10.18 -8.89
C GLY A 146 8.03 -11.63 -8.40
N LYS A 147 9.11 -12.34 -8.08
CA LYS A 147 9.04 -13.67 -7.45
C LYS A 147 8.23 -13.60 -6.14
N HIS A 148 7.45 -14.62 -5.84
CA HIS A 148 6.55 -14.74 -4.68
C HIS A 148 5.40 -13.73 -4.61
N ALA A 149 5.25 -12.83 -5.58
CA ALA A 149 4.08 -11.97 -5.63
C ALA A 149 2.86 -12.73 -6.17
N ARG A 150 1.70 -12.56 -5.53
CA ARG A 150 0.42 -13.15 -5.92
C ARG A 150 -0.49 -12.16 -6.60
N ALA A 151 -0.53 -10.93 -6.13
CA ALA A 151 -1.40 -9.90 -6.67
C ALA A 151 -0.66 -8.58 -6.84
N TYR A 152 -1.18 -7.78 -7.76
CA TYR A 152 -0.60 -6.49 -8.14
C TYR A 152 -1.67 -5.42 -8.15
N ARG A 153 -1.29 -4.24 -7.68
CA ARG A 153 -2.03 -3.00 -7.87
C ARG A 153 -1.14 -1.99 -8.56
N VAL A 154 -1.70 -1.21 -9.46
CA VAL A 154 -0.99 -0.09 -10.10
C VAL A 154 -1.85 1.15 -9.96
N SER A 155 -1.29 2.21 -9.40
CA SER A 155 -1.97 3.50 -9.22
C SER A 155 -1.13 4.67 -9.69
N MET A 156 -1.83 5.77 -9.94
CA MET A 156 -1.27 7.07 -10.27
C MET A 156 -1.87 8.10 -9.31
N ASP A 157 -1.01 8.72 -8.50
CA ASP A 157 -1.38 9.78 -7.57
C ASP A 157 -1.14 11.13 -8.25
N ILE A 158 -2.23 11.83 -8.56
CA ILE A 158 -2.26 13.06 -9.36
C ILE A 158 -2.31 14.25 -8.43
N ARG A 159 -1.38 15.20 -8.56
CA ARG A 159 -1.41 16.48 -7.84
C ARG A 159 -1.92 17.59 -8.73
N ILE A 160 -2.94 18.28 -8.23
CA ILE A 160 -3.62 19.39 -8.90
C ILE A 160 -3.56 20.59 -7.98
N GLU A 161 -3.02 21.69 -8.47
CA GLU A 161 -3.09 22.99 -7.82
C GLU A 161 -4.46 23.62 -8.11
N GLU A 162 -5.19 24.01 -7.08
CA GLU A 162 -6.48 24.70 -7.17
C GLU A 162 -6.39 26.06 -6.49
N TYR A 163 -6.92 27.10 -7.12
CA TYR A 163 -7.00 28.44 -6.54
C TYR A 163 -8.20 29.22 -7.09
N LYS A 164 -8.64 30.22 -6.32
CA LYS A 164 -9.70 31.13 -6.77
C LYS A 164 -9.14 32.21 -7.71
N LYS A 165 -9.88 32.55 -8.75
CA LYS A 165 -9.53 33.58 -9.75
C LYS A 165 -9.27 34.94 -9.13
N ASP A 166 -9.99 35.30 -8.09
CA ASP A 166 -9.85 36.57 -7.35
C ASP A 166 -8.70 36.54 -6.34
N ASN A 167 -8.17 35.35 -5.98
CA ASN A 167 -7.05 35.18 -5.07
C ASN A 167 -6.07 34.09 -5.55
N PRO A 168 -5.32 34.31 -6.65
CA PRO A 168 -4.45 33.29 -7.24
C PRO A 168 -3.19 32.98 -6.44
N THR A 169 -2.95 33.71 -5.35
CA THR A 169 -1.81 33.50 -4.46
C THR A 169 -2.09 32.43 -3.39
N GLN A 170 -3.36 32.22 -3.07
CA GLN A 170 -3.78 31.20 -2.12
C GLN A 170 -4.08 29.90 -2.87
N LYS A 171 -3.10 29.01 -2.90
CA LYS A 171 -3.13 27.76 -3.64
C LYS A 171 -3.32 26.58 -2.69
N GLU A 172 -4.11 25.61 -3.11
CA GLU A 172 -4.31 24.34 -2.43
C GLU A 172 -3.92 23.22 -3.36
N ILE A 173 -3.24 22.18 -2.85
CA ILE A 173 -2.93 20.97 -3.60
C ILE A 173 -4.01 19.94 -3.29
N LYS A 174 -4.67 19.47 -4.35
CA LYS A 174 -5.56 18.32 -4.31
C LYS A 174 -4.85 17.10 -4.85
N GLU A 175 -4.93 16.01 -4.12
CA GLU A 175 -4.39 14.72 -4.53
C GLU A 175 -5.54 13.78 -4.92
N LEU A 176 -5.44 13.21 -6.12
CA LEU A 176 -6.41 12.26 -6.64
C LEU A 176 -5.71 10.96 -7.02
N GLU A 177 -6.23 9.83 -6.57
CA GLU A 177 -5.68 8.53 -6.95
C GLU A 177 -6.47 7.93 -8.12
N TRP A 178 -5.79 7.67 -9.24
CA TRP A 178 -6.31 6.86 -10.33
C TRP A 178 -5.77 5.43 -10.24
N VAL A 179 -6.63 4.48 -9.88
CA VAL A 179 -6.29 3.07 -9.83
C VAL A 179 -6.41 2.49 -11.24
N LEU A 180 -5.27 2.14 -11.84
CA LEU A 180 -5.20 1.57 -13.19
C LEU A 180 -5.41 0.04 -13.15
N VAL A 181 -4.81 -0.63 -12.17
CA VAL A 181 -4.99 -2.06 -11.93
C VAL A 181 -5.32 -2.23 -10.45
N SER A 182 -6.55 -2.64 -10.14
CA SER A 182 -7.02 -2.76 -8.76
C SER A 182 -6.65 -4.11 -8.13
N SER A 183 -6.65 -5.18 -8.93
CA SER A 183 -6.37 -6.54 -8.47
C SER A 183 -5.94 -7.40 -9.67
N GLY A 184 -4.70 -7.23 -10.08
CA GLY A 184 -4.08 -8.17 -11.03
C GLY A 184 -3.54 -9.36 -10.27
N THR A 185 -3.98 -10.58 -10.58
CA THR A 185 -3.50 -11.80 -9.92
C THR A 185 -2.66 -12.64 -10.88
N THR A 186 -1.69 -13.38 -10.32
CA THR A 186 -0.93 -14.39 -11.04
C THR A 186 -1.05 -15.73 -10.32
N GLU A 187 -1.13 -16.81 -11.09
CA GLU A 187 -1.11 -18.17 -10.54
C GLU A 187 0.31 -18.67 -10.26
N SER A 188 1.31 -18.02 -10.87
CA SER A 188 2.70 -18.42 -10.74
C SER A 188 3.45 -17.57 -9.74
N LEU A 189 3.92 -18.17 -8.67
CA LEU A 189 4.80 -17.52 -7.69
C LEU A 189 6.27 -17.47 -8.12
N GLY A 190 6.62 -18.04 -9.26
CA GLY A 190 7.99 -18.03 -9.79
C GLY A 190 8.48 -16.65 -10.21
N GLY A 191 7.58 -15.71 -10.47
CA GLY A 191 7.89 -14.38 -10.99
C GLY A 191 8.39 -14.38 -12.42
N PHE A 192 8.94 -13.26 -12.87
CA PHE A 192 9.58 -13.07 -14.19
C PHE A 192 8.67 -13.25 -15.40
N ARG A 193 7.36 -13.35 -15.19
CA ARG A 193 6.36 -13.29 -16.25
C ARG A 193 6.00 -11.83 -16.54
N ASP A 194 5.48 -11.59 -17.73
CA ASP A 194 4.98 -10.28 -18.12
C ASP A 194 3.51 -10.16 -17.75
N GLY A 195 3.23 -9.30 -16.78
CA GLY A 195 1.87 -8.78 -16.52
C GLY A 195 1.54 -7.72 -17.56
N SER A 196 0.35 -7.82 -18.17
CA SER A 196 -0.09 -6.88 -19.20
C SER A 196 -1.58 -6.53 -19.01
N TYR A 197 -1.86 -5.27 -18.82
CA TYR A 197 -3.20 -4.74 -18.60
C TYR A 197 -3.50 -3.59 -19.56
N LYS A 198 -4.73 -3.50 -20.03
CA LYS A 198 -5.22 -2.45 -20.91
C LYS A 198 -6.24 -1.61 -20.15
N VAL A 199 -5.86 -0.41 -19.77
CA VAL A 199 -6.71 0.50 -18.98
C VAL A 199 -7.34 1.53 -19.88
N GLN A 200 -8.67 1.67 -19.82
CA GLN A 200 -9.36 2.68 -20.61
C GLN A 200 -8.93 4.09 -20.18
N SER A 201 -8.35 4.83 -21.11
CA SER A 201 -7.87 6.19 -20.89
C SER A 201 -8.97 7.16 -20.43
N ARG A 202 -10.21 6.93 -20.85
CA ARG A 202 -11.38 7.71 -20.43
C ARG A 202 -11.61 7.66 -18.91
N GLY A 203 -11.12 6.64 -18.22
CA GLY A 203 -11.16 6.53 -16.74
C GLY A 203 -10.48 7.69 -16.02
N PHE A 204 -9.43 8.26 -16.60
CA PHE A 204 -8.77 9.45 -16.08
C PHE A 204 -9.72 10.67 -16.06
N PHE A 205 -10.43 10.93 -17.16
CA PHE A 205 -11.37 12.04 -17.25
C PHE A 205 -12.58 11.83 -16.34
N ALA A 206 -13.07 10.60 -16.24
CA ALA A 206 -14.15 10.25 -15.32
C ALA A 206 -13.74 10.46 -13.85
N LEU A 207 -12.50 10.14 -13.48
CA LEU A 207 -11.97 10.43 -12.15
C LEU A 207 -12.02 11.93 -11.87
N LEU A 208 -11.46 12.77 -12.76
CA LEU A 208 -11.46 14.23 -12.59
C LEU A 208 -12.89 14.76 -12.42
N LYS A 209 -13.83 14.34 -13.28
CA LYS A 209 -15.24 14.72 -13.20
C LYS A 209 -15.88 14.37 -11.87
N ASN A 210 -15.58 13.20 -11.33
CA ASN A 210 -16.23 12.69 -10.12
C ASN A 210 -15.65 13.27 -8.84
N GLN A 211 -14.38 13.68 -8.86
CA GLN A 211 -13.65 14.14 -7.68
C GLN A 211 -13.52 15.67 -7.59
N LEU A 212 -13.71 16.37 -8.71
CA LEU A 212 -13.62 17.81 -8.77
C LEU A 212 -14.99 18.43 -9.01
N SER A 213 -15.32 19.48 -8.27
CA SER A 213 -16.56 20.24 -8.46
C SER A 213 -16.41 21.24 -9.61
N VAL A 214 -17.50 21.44 -10.38
CA VAL A 214 -17.58 22.55 -11.33
C VAL A 214 -17.78 23.85 -10.54
N ASP A 215 -16.82 24.74 -10.59
CA ASP A 215 -16.88 26.07 -9.98
C ASP A 215 -16.25 27.10 -10.95
N PRO A 216 -17.03 28.00 -11.53
CA PRO A 216 -16.51 28.99 -12.49
C PRO A 216 -15.57 30.02 -11.87
N THR A 217 -15.48 30.11 -10.53
CA THR A 217 -14.58 31.00 -9.81
C THR A 217 -13.21 30.36 -9.52
N VAL A 218 -13.06 29.07 -9.81
CA VAL A 218 -11.86 28.29 -9.53
C VAL A 218 -11.07 28.03 -10.82
N GLU A 219 -9.75 28.10 -10.72
CA GLU A 219 -8.82 27.62 -11.73
C GLU A 219 -7.96 26.50 -11.17
N ARG A 220 -7.56 25.58 -12.07
CA ARG A 220 -6.79 24.38 -11.73
C ARG A 220 -5.59 24.23 -12.65
N ARG A 221 -4.48 23.74 -12.10
CA ARG A 221 -3.28 23.37 -12.87
C ARG A 221 -2.86 21.94 -12.55
N LEU A 222 -2.50 21.20 -13.58
CA LEU A 222 -1.79 19.94 -13.38
C LEU A 222 -0.37 20.24 -12.89
N VAL A 223 0.01 19.70 -11.75
CA VAL A 223 1.36 19.85 -11.19
C VAL A 223 2.24 18.72 -11.70
N ASP A 224 2.04 17.53 -11.17
CA ASP A 224 2.78 16.31 -11.49
C ASP A 224 1.98 15.08 -11.02
N TYR A 225 2.57 13.90 -11.14
CA TYR A 225 2.00 12.69 -10.61
C TYR A 225 3.07 11.70 -10.16
N ASP A 226 2.70 10.84 -9.22
CA ASP A 226 3.47 9.66 -8.87
C ASP A 226 2.83 8.43 -9.53
N PHE A 227 3.65 7.47 -9.91
CA PHE A 227 3.19 6.22 -10.50
C PHE A 227 3.73 5.04 -9.71
N THR A 228 2.85 4.23 -9.14
CA THR A 228 3.23 3.21 -8.17
C THR A 228 2.75 1.82 -8.59
N PHE A 229 3.69 0.88 -8.55
CA PHE A 229 3.44 -0.55 -8.72
C PHE A 229 3.56 -1.22 -7.36
N TYR A 230 2.51 -1.91 -6.93
CA TYR A 230 2.48 -2.70 -5.72
C TYR A 230 2.39 -4.17 -6.05
N GLY A 231 3.22 -4.98 -5.41
CA GLY A 231 3.09 -6.43 -5.38
C GLY A 231 2.90 -6.92 -3.96
N ILE A 232 2.02 -7.88 -3.77
CA ILE A 232 1.73 -8.49 -2.47
C ILE A 232 1.88 -10.00 -2.50
N SER A 233 2.26 -10.58 -1.36
CA SER A 233 2.38 -12.02 -1.19
C SER A 233 1.03 -12.73 -1.22
N ASP A 234 1.06 -14.05 -1.33
CA ASP A 234 -0.14 -14.90 -1.28
C ASP A 234 -0.87 -14.81 0.07
N ASP A 235 -0.12 -14.82 1.18
CA ASP A 235 -0.69 -14.67 2.51
C ASP A 235 -1.41 -13.32 2.67
N PHE A 236 -0.82 -12.23 2.16
CA PHE A 236 -1.46 -10.92 2.25
C PHE A 236 -2.69 -10.83 1.35
N ASN A 237 -2.63 -11.40 0.15
CA ASN A 237 -3.79 -11.48 -0.75
C ASN A 237 -4.94 -12.27 -0.12
N THR A 238 -4.65 -13.41 0.52
CA THR A 238 -5.62 -14.23 1.25
C THR A 238 -6.23 -13.46 2.42
N PHE A 239 -5.39 -12.76 3.19
CA PHE A 239 -5.85 -11.94 4.32
C PHE A 239 -6.82 -10.84 3.85
N LEU A 240 -6.50 -10.13 2.77
CA LEU A 240 -7.38 -9.10 2.21
C LEU A 240 -8.71 -9.69 1.73
N ALA A 241 -8.67 -10.83 1.04
CA ALA A 241 -9.89 -11.51 0.58
C ALA A 241 -10.82 -11.94 1.73
N VAL A 242 -10.24 -12.34 2.86
CA VAL A 242 -11.01 -12.68 4.07
C VAL A 242 -11.59 -11.46 4.78
N LEU A 243 -10.95 -10.29 4.64
CA LEU A 243 -11.46 -9.04 5.21
C LEU A 243 -12.59 -8.41 4.40
N GLU A 244 -12.74 -8.78 3.14
CA GLU A 244 -13.84 -8.24 2.31
C GLU A 244 -15.20 -8.54 2.94
N PRO A 245 -16.16 -7.59 2.86
CA PRO A 245 -17.52 -7.82 3.36
C PRO A 245 -18.14 -9.02 2.64
N SER A 246 -18.58 -10.03 3.39
CA SER A 246 -19.33 -11.13 2.82
C SER A 246 -20.76 -10.69 2.51
N ASN A 247 -21.20 -10.88 1.27
CA ASN A 247 -22.59 -10.61 0.85
C ASN A 247 -23.59 -11.69 1.29
N GLY A 248 -23.19 -12.63 2.15
CA GLY A 248 -23.99 -13.74 2.62
C GLY A 248 -24.26 -13.73 4.13
N ILE A 249 -25.24 -14.52 4.56
CA ILE A 249 -25.50 -14.76 5.99
C ILE A 249 -24.42 -15.72 6.51
N VAL A 250 -23.33 -15.15 7.02
CA VAL A 250 -22.24 -15.94 7.62
C VAL A 250 -22.30 -15.81 9.13
N GLN A 251 -22.49 -16.91 9.84
CA GLN A 251 -22.57 -16.93 11.29
C GLN A 251 -21.21 -16.61 11.97
N LYS A 252 -20.10 -16.88 11.30
CA LYS A 252 -18.76 -16.56 11.77
C LYS A 252 -17.94 -16.00 10.59
N LYS A 253 -17.36 -14.82 10.78
CA LYS A 253 -16.43 -14.27 9.80
C LYS A 253 -15.20 -15.17 9.70
N PRO A 254 -14.78 -15.59 8.49
CA PRO A 254 -13.55 -16.35 8.34
C PRO A 254 -12.36 -15.52 8.83
N GLU A 255 -11.37 -16.17 9.40
CA GLU A 255 -10.15 -15.57 9.90
C GLU A 255 -8.96 -16.23 9.20
N PHE A 256 -7.98 -15.43 8.84
CA PHE A 256 -6.71 -15.92 8.30
C PHE A 256 -5.55 -15.44 9.18
N THR A 257 -4.65 -16.34 9.50
CA THR A 257 -3.40 -16.04 10.21
C THR A 257 -2.29 -16.94 9.69
N ASN A 258 -1.09 -16.39 9.51
CA ASN A 258 0.15 -17.17 9.30
C ASN A 258 1.07 -17.13 10.53
N VAL A 259 0.54 -16.69 11.67
CA VAL A 259 1.24 -16.55 12.94
C VAL A 259 1.01 -17.80 13.80
N GLN A 260 2.06 -18.46 14.26
CA GLN A 260 2.01 -19.56 15.19
C GLN A 260 1.97 -19.03 16.64
N ASN A 261 1.10 -19.58 17.46
CA ASN A 261 0.82 -19.16 18.84
C ASN A 261 0.38 -17.69 18.94
N GLY A 262 -0.40 -17.22 17.96
CA GLY A 262 -0.92 -15.86 17.91
C GLY A 262 -1.89 -15.68 16.74
N LEU A 263 -2.37 -14.45 16.56
CA LEU A 263 -3.25 -14.05 15.46
C LEU A 263 -2.62 -12.90 14.70
N GLY A 264 -2.86 -12.82 13.40
CA GLY A 264 -2.39 -11.74 12.55
C GLY A 264 -1.61 -12.23 11.34
N ILE A 265 -0.90 -11.32 10.71
CA ILE A 265 -0.09 -11.62 9.54
C ILE A 265 1.32 -11.04 9.67
N PHE A 266 2.30 -11.80 9.23
CA PHE A 266 3.63 -11.33 8.93
C PHE A 266 3.94 -11.63 7.47
N THR A 267 4.02 -10.60 6.64
CA THR A 267 4.03 -10.75 5.19
C THR A 267 4.92 -9.72 4.53
N SER A 268 5.25 -9.94 3.27
CA SER A 268 6.06 -9.06 2.46
C SER A 268 5.25 -8.39 1.36
N ARG A 269 5.67 -7.19 0.99
CA ARG A 269 5.19 -6.45 -0.18
C ARG A 269 6.37 -5.82 -0.91
N ASN A 270 6.23 -5.64 -2.20
CA ASN A 270 7.17 -4.87 -3.02
C ASN A 270 6.47 -3.63 -3.56
N ILE A 271 7.16 -2.49 -3.49
CA ILE A 271 6.67 -1.21 -4.00
C ILE A 271 7.74 -0.64 -4.92
N THR A 272 7.38 -0.42 -6.18
CA THR A 272 8.20 0.33 -7.12
C THR A 272 7.48 1.63 -7.46
N LYS A 273 8.04 2.77 -7.08
CA LYS A 273 7.44 4.09 -7.22
C LYS A 273 8.31 5.00 -8.08
N PHE A 274 7.67 5.75 -8.96
CA PHE A 274 8.25 6.85 -9.73
C PHE A 274 7.54 8.12 -9.28
N GLU A 275 8.31 9.09 -8.81
CA GLU A 275 7.77 10.29 -8.17
C GLU A 275 7.99 11.53 -9.03
N ASN A 276 7.10 12.53 -8.87
CA ASN A 276 7.19 13.84 -9.48
C ASN A 276 7.29 13.80 -11.03
N LEU A 277 6.55 12.87 -11.63
CA LEU A 277 6.50 12.74 -13.08
C LEU A 277 5.66 13.85 -13.68
N ARG A 278 6.11 14.38 -14.82
CA ARG A 278 5.38 15.42 -15.53
C ARG A 278 4.36 14.83 -16.50
N PHE A 279 3.22 15.50 -16.58
CA PHE A 279 2.22 15.16 -17.60
C PHE A 279 2.76 15.43 -19.01
N ASN A 280 2.31 14.62 -19.94
CA ASN A 280 2.57 14.85 -21.35
C ASN A 280 1.89 16.15 -21.81
N THR A 281 2.51 16.89 -22.74
CA THR A 281 1.99 18.17 -23.25
C THR A 281 0.62 18.07 -23.90
N THR A 282 0.22 16.88 -24.33
CA THR A 282 -1.12 16.65 -24.91
C THR A 282 -2.23 16.49 -23.84
N THR A 283 -1.87 16.23 -22.59
CA THR A 283 -2.85 15.93 -21.52
C THR A 283 -3.75 17.13 -21.24
N LEU A 284 -3.19 18.31 -21.06
CA LEU A 284 -3.98 19.52 -20.75
C LEU A 284 -4.99 19.88 -21.86
N PRO A 285 -4.61 19.94 -23.16
CA PRO A 285 -5.59 20.14 -24.23
C PRO A 285 -6.72 19.09 -24.24
N GLN A 286 -6.41 17.83 -23.93
CA GLN A 286 -7.44 16.78 -23.84
C GLN A 286 -8.41 17.03 -22.68
N ILE A 287 -7.93 17.51 -21.52
CA ILE A 287 -8.80 17.85 -20.37
C ILE A 287 -9.69 19.05 -20.73
N GLN A 288 -9.15 20.07 -21.37
CA GLN A 288 -9.86 21.30 -21.73
C GLN A 288 -10.92 21.11 -22.81
N THR A 289 -10.81 20.08 -23.64
CA THR A 289 -11.73 19.81 -24.75
C THR A 289 -12.64 18.59 -24.53
N SER A 290 -12.46 17.89 -23.41
CA SER A 290 -13.29 16.73 -23.08
C SER A 290 -14.63 17.15 -22.51
N GLU A 291 -15.73 16.58 -23.03
CA GLU A 291 -17.09 16.73 -22.49
C GLU A 291 -17.23 16.41 -20.99
N LEU A 292 -16.28 15.66 -20.44
CA LEU A 292 -16.25 15.29 -19.04
C LEU A 292 -15.58 16.35 -18.15
N THR A 293 -14.69 17.17 -18.71
CA THR A 293 -13.75 17.97 -17.90
C THR A 293 -13.58 19.42 -18.38
N GLU A 294 -14.19 19.82 -19.50
CA GLU A 294 -14.07 21.16 -20.06
C GLU A 294 -14.52 22.27 -19.08
N ASP A 295 -15.51 21.97 -18.24
CA ASP A 295 -16.04 22.91 -17.23
C ASP A 295 -15.28 22.92 -15.90
N LEU A 296 -14.21 22.11 -15.77
CA LEU A 296 -13.45 22.00 -14.52
C LEU A 296 -12.42 23.12 -14.30
N GLY A 297 -12.29 24.09 -15.23
CA GLY A 297 -11.44 25.27 -15.06
C GLY A 297 -9.94 25.01 -15.14
N PHE A 298 -9.49 23.99 -15.89
CA PHE A 298 -8.07 23.73 -16.09
C PHE A 298 -7.41 24.78 -17.00
N VAL A 299 -6.30 25.33 -16.53
CA VAL A 299 -5.49 26.35 -17.22
C VAL A 299 -4.03 25.89 -17.34
N PRO A 300 -3.24 26.49 -18.25
CA PRO A 300 -1.81 26.20 -18.42
C PRO A 300 -0.95 26.40 -17.18
#